data_146438af48cb397534dce46e185df54b
#
_entry.id   146438af48cb397534dce46e185df54b
#
_cell.length_a   1.000
_cell.length_b   1.000
_cell.length_c   1.000
_cell.angle_alpha   90.00
_cell.angle_beta   90.00
_cell.angle_gamma   90.00
#
_symmetry.space_group_name_H-M   'P 1'
#
loop_
_entity.id
_entity.type
_entity.pdbx_description
1 polymer ?
#
loop_
_entity_poly.entity_id
_entity_poly.type
_entity_poly.pdbx_seq_one_letter_code
_entity_poly.pdbx_strand_id
1 'polypeptide(L)'
;IIKQHLWVDAVQMNTYNAQRQLTGVLQRIKNTPFDFTKPREIGERIRSTRNGYDNAYQLRHPDNMQKPAAILFDAQSGRAMTVYSSEPTLNINTYGKDSQGITLQPIHTGYNSGMEKVSNELQPGQVLHSATVFFFTTDPPLIMRTK
;
A
#
# COMPACT_ATOMS: atom_id res chain seq x y z
N ILE A 1 -13.92 1.77 8.55
CA ILE A 1 -12.90 1.72 7.48
C ILE A 1 -13.42 1.05 6.20
N ILE A 2 -14.33 0.10 6.31
CA ILE A 2 -14.81 -0.71 5.17
C ILE A 2 -15.49 0.10 4.04
N LYS A 3 -16.07 1.27 4.36
CA LYS A 3 -16.71 2.18 3.39
C LYS A 3 -15.73 3.21 2.80
N GLN A 4 -14.49 3.24 3.27
CA GLN A 4 -13.48 4.10 2.69
C GLN A 4 -12.92 3.50 1.40
N HIS A 5 -12.54 4.38 0.48
CA HIS A 5 -11.96 3.99 -0.80
C HIS A 5 -10.44 4.00 -0.68
N LEU A 6 -9.81 2.97 -1.20
CA LEU A 6 -8.37 2.84 -1.28
C LEU A 6 -7.93 2.74 -2.75
N TRP A 7 -6.86 3.42 -3.08
CA TRP A 7 -6.09 3.25 -4.30
C TRP A 7 -4.61 3.02 -3.94
N VAL A 8 -3.95 2.12 -4.65
CA VAL A 8 -2.53 1.80 -4.43
C VAL A 8 -1.81 1.70 -5.76
N ASP A 9 -0.68 2.40 -5.90
CA ASP A 9 0.18 2.32 -7.07
C ASP A 9 1.10 1.10 -7.02
N ALA A 10 0.50 -0.07 -7.16
CA ALA A 10 1.20 -1.35 -7.11
C ALA A 10 0.75 -2.27 -8.25
N VAL A 11 1.55 -3.29 -8.55
CA VAL A 11 1.23 -4.32 -9.55
C VAL A 11 1.28 -5.73 -8.98
N GLN A 12 1.99 -5.90 -7.88
CA GLN A 12 2.24 -7.17 -7.22
C GLN A 12 2.20 -6.97 -5.70
N MET A 13 2.08 -8.05 -4.99
CA MET A 13 2.17 -8.08 -3.53
C MET A 13 2.97 -9.29 -3.08
N ASN A 14 3.56 -9.19 -1.92
CA ASN A 14 4.12 -10.30 -1.17
C ASN A 14 3.19 -10.65 -0.02
N THR A 15 3.11 -11.92 0.32
CA THR A 15 2.29 -12.42 1.42
C THR A 15 3.17 -12.77 2.62
N TYR A 16 2.56 -12.77 3.79
CA TYR A 16 3.20 -13.27 5.01
C TYR A 16 2.92 -14.76 5.20
N ASN A 17 3.93 -15.51 5.63
CA ASN A 17 3.76 -16.90 6.10
C ASN A 17 3.13 -16.93 7.51
N ALA A 18 2.96 -18.14 8.06
CA ALA A 18 2.39 -18.32 9.39
C ALA A 18 3.24 -17.68 10.53
N GLN A 19 4.54 -17.48 10.31
CA GLN A 19 5.47 -16.83 11.22
C GLN A 19 5.55 -15.30 11.01
N ARG A 20 4.63 -14.73 10.19
CA ARG A 20 4.58 -13.31 9.84
C ARG A 20 5.84 -12.78 9.15
N GLN A 21 6.52 -13.63 8.42
CA GLN A 21 7.65 -13.28 7.57
C GLN A 21 7.18 -13.16 6.13
N LEU A 22 7.73 -12.22 5.37
CA LEU A 22 7.48 -12.13 3.94
C LEU A 22 8.01 -13.37 3.23
N THR A 23 7.15 -13.98 2.39
CA THR A 23 7.52 -15.22 1.68
C THR A 23 8.57 -15.00 0.58
N GLY A 24 8.75 -13.76 0.12
CA GLY A 24 9.60 -13.42 -1.01
C GLY A 24 8.97 -13.73 -2.38
N VAL A 25 7.81 -14.37 -2.41
CA VAL A 25 7.08 -14.69 -3.64
C VAL A 25 6.11 -13.55 -3.97
N LEU A 26 6.34 -12.88 -5.10
CA LEU A 26 5.48 -11.81 -5.57
C LEU A 26 4.29 -12.40 -6.38
N GLN A 27 3.10 -11.97 -6.04
CA GLN A 27 1.86 -12.35 -6.71
C GLN A 27 1.24 -11.13 -7.39
N ARG A 28 0.73 -11.31 -8.62
CA ARG A 28 -0.03 -10.27 -9.31
C ARG A 28 -1.34 -10.00 -8.57
N ILE A 29 -1.68 -8.71 -8.43
CA ILE A 29 -2.91 -8.29 -7.74
C ILE A 29 -4.09 -8.10 -8.67
N LYS A 30 -3.85 -7.88 -9.96
CA LYS A 30 -4.89 -7.62 -10.97
C LYS A 30 -5.97 -8.70 -10.98
N ASN A 31 -7.24 -8.28 -10.90
CA ASN A 31 -8.42 -9.15 -10.87
C ASN A 31 -8.53 -10.06 -9.63
N THR A 32 -7.79 -9.76 -8.57
CA THR A 32 -7.90 -10.44 -7.26
C THR A 32 -8.64 -9.55 -6.25
N PRO A 33 -9.03 -10.07 -5.08
CA PRO A 33 -9.56 -9.23 -3.99
C PRO A 33 -8.59 -8.12 -3.53
N PHE A 34 -7.30 -8.26 -3.81
CA PHE A 34 -6.22 -7.35 -3.43
C PHE A 34 -5.95 -6.25 -4.47
N ASP A 35 -6.75 -6.17 -5.55
CA ASP A 35 -6.56 -5.19 -6.61
C ASP A 35 -7.13 -3.82 -6.22
N PHE A 36 -6.27 -2.93 -5.76
CA PHE A 36 -6.53 -1.52 -5.51
C PHE A 36 -5.89 -0.58 -6.54
N THR A 37 -5.56 -1.09 -7.75
CA THR A 37 -5.04 -0.26 -8.85
C THR A 37 -6.06 0.72 -9.42
N LYS A 38 -7.33 0.51 -9.09
CA LYS A 38 -8.43 1.46 -9.26
C LYS A 38 -9.03 1.75 -7.90
N PRO A 39 -9.49 2.99 -7.64
CA PRO A 39 -10.18 3.33 -6.39
C PRO A 39 -11.35 2.37 -6.12
N ARG A 40 -11.41 1.86 -4.90
CA ARG A 40 -12.40 0.87 -4.52
C ARG A 40 -12.66 0.89 -3.03
N GLU A 41 -13.89 0.64 -2.62
CA GLU A 41 -14.21 0.46 -1.20
C GLU A 41 -13.42 -0.72 -0.62
N ILE A 42 -12.81 -0.52 0.54
CA ILE A 42 -12.05 -1.54 1.25
C ILE A 42 -12.94 -2.75 1.55
N GLY A 43 -14.19 -2.52 1.94
CA GLY A 43 -15.15 -3.56 2.27
C GLY A 43 -15.67 -4.37 1.08
N GLU A 44 -15.55 -3.88 -0.16
CA GLU A 44 -16.15 -4.50 -1.35
C GLU A 44 -15.73 -5.97 -1.53
N ARG A 45 -14.44 -6.26 -1.26
CA ARG A 45 -13.88 -7.61 -1.45
C ARG A 45 -13.21 -8.19 -0.21
N ILE A 46 -13.27 -7.50 0.92
CA ILE A 46 -12.61 -7.96 2.16
C ILE A 46 -13.11 -9.33 2.61
N ARG A 47 -14.40 -9.64 2.36
CA ARG A 47 -15.00 -10.94 2.71
C ARG A 47 -14.45 -12.09 1.86
N SER A 48 -13.89 -11.79 0.67
CA SER A 48 -13.23 -12.78 -0.19
C SER A 48 -11.79 -13.06 0.22
N THR A 49 -11.26 -12.33 1.19
CA THR A 49 -9.95 -12.61 1.79
C THR A 49 -10.13 -13.57 2.98
N ARG A 50 -9.05 -14.25 3.39
CA ARG A 50 -9.11 -15.15 4.55
C ARG A 50 -9.32 -14.37 5.86
N ASN A 51 -8.51 -13.33 6.10
CA ASN A 51 -8.45 -12.60 7.38
C ASN A 51 -8.38 -11.07 7.21
N GLY A 52 -9.05 -10.51 6.19
CA GLY A 52 -8.86 -9.12 5.82
C GLY A 52 -7.61 -8.93 4.95
N TYR A 53 -7.14 -7.71 4.84
CA TYR A 53 -5.90 -7.40 4.14
C TYR A 53 -4.73 -7.43 5.12
N ASP A 54 -3.67 -8.13 4.79
CA ASP A 54 -2.39 -8.18 5.49
C ASP A 54 -1.32 -8.55 4.48
N ASN A 55 -0.91 -7.58 3.67
CA ASN A 55 -0.07 -7.80 2.50
C ASN A 55 0.91 -6.65 2.28
N ALA A 56 2.09 -6.98 1.77
CA ALA A 56 3.11 -6.03 1.36
C ALA A 56 3.02 -5.79 -0.15
N TYR A 57 2.54 -4.61 -0.54
CA TYR A 57 2.36 -4.20 -1.93
C TYR A 57 3.67 -3.65 -2.48
N GLN A 58 4.21 -4.28 -3.54
CA GLN A 58 5.34 -3.77 -4.29
C GLN A 58 4.89 -2.56 -5.11
N LEU A 59 5.40 -1.40 -4.80
CA LEU A 59 5.05 -0.15 -5.47
C LEU A 59 5.59 -0.15 -6.91
N ARG A 60 4.83 0.46 -7.82
CA ARG A 60 5.20 0.59 -9.24
C ARG A 60 6.29 1.63 -9.44
N HIS A 61 6.28 2.67 -8.63
CA HIS A 61 7.21 3.80 -8.73
C HIS A 61 7.92 4.00 -7.39
N PRO A 62 8.71 2.99 -6.94
CA PRO A 62 9.54 3.17 -5.76
C PRO A 62 10.52 4.33 -5.99
N ASP A 63 11.00 4.93 -4.91
CA ASP A 63 11.94 6.07 -4.93
C ASP A 63 11.39 7.36 -5.60
N ASN A 64 10.11 7.41 -5.95
CA ASN A 64 9.52 8.57 -6.63
C ASN A 64 8.54 9.34 -5.73
N MET A 65 9.06 10.30 -4.99
CA MET A 65 8.27 11.17 -4.10
C MET A 65 7.30 12.11 -4.81
N GLN A 66 7.30 12.19 -6.15
CA GLN A 66 6.35 12.99 -6.92
C GLN A 66 5.08 12.21 -7.29
N LYS A 67 5.10 10.89 -7.12
CA LYS A 67 3.96 10.02 -7.38
C LYS A 67 3.41 9.46 -6.08
N PRO A 68 2.08 9.49 -5.88
CA PRO A 68 1.50 8.89 -4.69
C PRO A 68 1.68 7.37 -4.71
N ALA A 69 2.06 6.80 -3.57
CA ALA A 69 2.10 5.36 -3.33
C ALA A 69 0.70 4.79 -3.04
N ALA A 70 -0.11 5.55 -2.31
CA ALA A 70 -1.48 5.20 -1.99
C ALA A 70 -2.33 6.43 -1.70
N ILE A 71 -3.64 6.28 -1.86
CA ILE A 71 -4.63 7.29 -1.49
C ILE A 71 -5.76 6.59 -0.74
N LEU A 72 -6.07 7.08 0.46
CA LEU A 72 -7.22 6.68 1.25
C LEU A 72 -8.23 7.83 1.23
N PHE A 73 -9.49 7.54 0.92
CA PHE A 73 -10.54 8.53 0.78
C PHE A 73 -11.82 8.10 1.48
N ASP A 74 -12.38 9.00 2.26
CA ASP A 74 -13.69 8.84 2.89
C ASP A 74 -14.71 9.71 2.18
N ALA A 75 -15.59 9.07 1.40
CA ALA A 75 -16.61 9.77 0.62
C ALA A 75 -17.66 10.48 1.49
N GLN A 76 -17.87 10.04 2.73
CA GLN A 76 -18.85 10.65 3.62
C GLN A 76 -18.37 12.00 4.17
N SER A 77 -17.10 12.09 4.57
CA SER A 77 -16.52 13.32 5.12
C SER A 77 -15.78 14.17 4.07
N GLY A 78 -15.52 13.62 2.87
CA GLY A 78 -14.71 14.25 1.84
C GLY A 78 -13.22 14.27 2.14
N ARG A 79 -12.77 13.66 3.25
CA ARG A 79 -11.36 13.66 3.66
C ARG A 79 -10.57 12.64 2.86
N ALA A 80 -9.39 13.04 2.43
CA ALA A 80 -8.42 12.16 1.79
C ALA A 80 -7.06 12.25 2.46
N MET A 81 -6.34 11.13 2.47
CA MET A 81 -4.93 11.03 2.83
C MET A 81 -4.17 10.44 1.65
N THR A 82 -3.18 11.18 1.15
CA THR A 82 -2.26 10.70 0.13
C THR A 82 -0.92 10.35 0.78
N VAL A 83 -0.42 9.17 0.49
CA VAL A 83 0.88 8.69 0.96
C VAL A 83 1.88 8.80 -0.17
N TYR A 84 2.99 9.50 0.08
CA TYR A 84 4.19 9.51 -0.77
C TYR A 84 5.32 8.85 0.01
N SER A 85 6.11 8.02 -0.64
CA SER A 85 7.21 7.33 0.02
C SER A 85 8.36 7.03 -0.92
N SER A 86 9.58 7.14 -0.41
CA SER A 86 10.78 6.63 -1.07
C SER A 86 10.95 5.11 -0.90
N GLU A 87 10.14 4.49 -0.06
CA GLU A 87 10.22 3.06 0.19
C GLU A 87 9.62 2.24 -0.97
N PRO A 88 10.19 1.06 -1.28
CA PRO A 88 9.74 0.26 -2.41
C PRO A 88 8.44 -0.51 -2.15
N THR A 89 8.04 -0.65 -0.90
CA THR A 89 6.89 -1.48 -0.52
C THR A 89 5.99 -0.74 0.45
N LEU A 90 4.67 -0.93 0.28
CA LEU A 90 3.64 -0.46 1.20
C LEU A 90 2.96 -1.67 1.85
N ASN A 91 3.13 -1.83 3.16
CA ASN A 91 2.38 -2.82 3.91
C ASN A 91 1.00 -2.27 4.26
N ILE A 92 -0.04 -3.05 3.95
CA ILE A 92 -1.44 -2.73 4.23
C ILE A 92 -2.00 -3.80 5.15
N ASN A 93 -2.53 -3.39 6.31
CA ASN A 93 -3.16 -4.29 7.26
C ASN A 93 -4.48 -3.69 7.78
N THR A 94 -5.56 -4.46 7.69
CA THR A 94 -6.87 -4.10 8.25
C THR A 94 -7.15 -4.77 9.59
N TYR A 95 -6.22 -5.59 10.12
CA TYR A 95 -6.39 -6.32 11.40
C TYR A 95 -7.68 -7.16 11.45
N GLY A 96 -8.05 -7.77 10.33
CA GLY A 96 -9.25 -8.58 10.19
C GLY A 96 -10.25 -8.00 9.20
N LYS A 97 -11.40 -8.66 9.07
CA LYS A 97 -12.45 -8.30 8.11
C LYS A 97 -13.40 -7.21 8.61
N ASP A 98 -13.55 -7.12 9.92
CA ASP A 98 -14.49 -6.21 10.60
C ASP A 98 -13.74 -5.10 11.34
N SER A 99 -12.50 -4.82 10.94
CA SER A 99 -11.65 -3.81 11.57
C SER A 99 -12.22 -2.40 11.43
N GLN A 100 -11.98 -1.61 12.47
CA GLN A 100 -12.29 -0.18 12.50
C GLN A 100 -11.15 0.69 11.96
N GLY A 101 -9.99 0.08 11.61
CA GLY A 101 -8.82 0.79 11.15
C GLY A 101 -8.06 0.10 10.03
N ILE A 102 -7.14 0.85 9.44
CA ILE A 102 -6.18 0.37 8.43
C ILE A 102 -4.80 0.97 8.72
N THR A 103 -3.77 0.16 8.56
CA THR A 103 -2.39 0.63 8.53
C THR A 103 -1.93 0.72 7.09
N LEU A 104 -1.34 1.86 6.72
CA LEU A 104 -0.60 2.09 5.49
C LEU A 104 0.85 2.39 5.88
N GLN A 105 1.70 1.39 5.84
CA GLN A 105 3.07 1.45 6.34
C GLN A 105 4.08 1.22 5.22
N PRO A 106 4.77 2.26 4.74
CA PRO A 106 5.93 2.08 3.87
C PRO A 106 7.04 1.33 4.60
N ILE A 107 7.67 0.37 3.91
CA ILE A 107 8.73 -0.48 4.48
C ILE A 107 9.87 -0.66 3.50
N HIS A 108 11.11 -0.67 4.03
CA HIS A 108 12.34 -0.85 3.27
C HIS A 108 12.59 -2.33 2.97
N THR A 109 11.75 -2.91 2.10
CA THR A 109 11.89 -4.30 1.64
C THR A 109 11.28 -4.45 0.26
N GLY A 110 11.62 -5.52 -0.46
CA GLY A 110 11.10 -5.77 -1.80
C GLY A 110 12.12 -5.42 -2.88
N TYR A 111 11.70 -4.70 -3.91
CA TYR A 111 12.50 -4.40 -5.09
C TYR A 111 12.48 -2.90 -5.40
N ASN A 112 13.62 -2.35 -5.81
CA ASN A 112 13.73 -0.97 -6.31
C ASN A 112 13.14 -0.82 -7.72
N SER A 113 13.22 0.37 -8.31
CA SER A 113 12.74 0.65 -9.66
C SER A 113 13.44 -0.18 -10.75
N GLY A 114 14.67 -0.62 -10.52
CA GLY A 114 15.44 -1.50 -11.40
C GLY A 114 15.14 -2.99 -11.22
N MET A 115 14.16 -3.35 -10.38
CA MET A 115 13.83 -4.74 -10.01
C MET A 115 14.96 -5.46 -9.28
N GLU A 116 15.88 -4.73 -8.65
CA GLU A 116 16.90 -5.28 -7.77
C GLU A 116 16.35 -5.39 -6.35
N LYS A 117 16.63 -6.48 -5.67
CA LYS A 117 16.20 -6.68 -4.28
C LYS A 117 16.88 -5.65 -3.38
N VAL A 118 16.08 -4.94 -2.59
CA VAL A 118 16.58 -3.96 -1.63
C VAL A 118 17.28 -4.68 -0.48
N SER A 119 18.49 -4.22 -0.15
CA SER A 119 19.21 -4.75 0.99
C SER A 119 18.66 -4.19 2.30
N ASN A 120 18.45 -5.07 3.27
CA ASN A 120 18.14 -4.67 4.66
C ASN A 120 19.40 -4.48 5.51
N GLU A 121 20.58 -4.64 4.90
CA GLU A 121 21.87 -4.47 5.56
C GLU A 121 22.52 -3.18 5.11
N LEU A 122 22.96 -2.38 6.06
CA LEU A 122 23.71 -1.15 5.85
C LEU A 122 25.18 -1.42 6.15
N GLN A 123 26.05 -1.25 5.16
CA GLN A 123 27.48 -1.42 5.35
C GLN A 123 28.09 -0.21 6.04
N PRO A 124 29.23 -0.34 6.76
CA PRO A 124 29.94 0.78 7.34
C PRO A 124 30.23 1.88 6.30
N GLY A 125 29.87 3.14 6.63
CA GLY A 125 30.01 4.28 5.75
C GLY A 125 28.87 4.52 4.77
N GLN A 126 27.90 3.61 4.66
CA GLN A 126 26.68 3.82 3.91
C GLN A 126 25.64 4.60 4.72
N VAL A 127 24.83 5.40 4.04
CA VAL A 127 23.71 6.17 4.62
C VAL A 127 22.44 5.75 3.92
N LEU A 128 21.43 5.35 4.68
CA LEU A 128 20.08 5.13 4.19
C LEU A 128 19.28 6.43 4.35
N HIS A 129 18.69 6.89 3.25
CA HIS A 129 17.72 7.97 3.25
C HIS A 129 16.31 7.38 3.02
N SER A 130 15.42 7.65 3.94
CA SER A 130 14.01 7.25 3.84
C SER A 130 13.13 8.45 4.13
N ALA A 131 12.10 8.62 3.31
CA ALA A 131 11.12 9.69 3.48
C ALA A 131 9.72 9.16 3.23
N THR A 132 8.79 9.56 4.08
CA THR A 132 7.36 9.32 3.90
C THR A 132 6.60 10.61 4.22
N VAL A 133 5.67 10.97 3.35
CA VAL A 133 4.80 12.12 3.52
C VAL A 133 3.36 11.66 3.51
N PHE A 134 2.61 12.00 4.56
CA PHE A 134 1.16 11.86 4.64
C PHE A 134 0.55 13.24 4.41
N PHE A 135 -0.08 13.40 3.25
CA PHE A 135 -0.74 14.65 2.86
C PHE A 135 -2.25 14.52 3.05
N PHE A 136 -2.82 15.38 3.89
CA PHE A 136 -4.25 15.39 4.20
C PHE A 136 -4.96 16.53 3.48
N THR A 137 -6.13 16.26 2.92
CA THR A 137 -6.94 17.24 2.20
C THR A 137 -8.43 16.90 2.27
N THR A 138 -9.30 17.89 2.01
CA THR A 138 -10.72 17.70 1.72
C THR A 138 -11.02 17.85 0.22
N ASP A 139 -9.99 18.05 -0.60
CA ASP A 139 -10.07 18.08 -2.06
C ASP A 139 -9.28 16.88 -2.64
N PRO A 140 -9.91 15.69 -2.72
CA PRO A 140 -9.21 14.49 -3.11
C PRO A 140 -8.73 14.56 -4.56
N PRO A 141 -7.59 13.89 -4.88
CA PRO A 141 -7.09 13.78 -6.24
C PRO A 141 -8.15 13.25 -7.21
N LEU A 142 -8.07 13.67 -8.48
CA LEU A 142 -9.05 13.33 -9.52
C LEU A 142 -9.32 11.83 -9.64
N ILE A 143 -8.30 11.00 -9.44
CA ILE A 143 -8.43 9.53 -9.47
C ILE A 143 -9.44 9.00 -8.45
N MET A 144 -9.65 9.71 -7.32
CA MET A 144 -10.59 9.33 -6.27
C MET A 144 -11.99 9.91 -6.49
N ARG A 145 -12.16 10.82 -7.44
CA ARG A 145 -13.46 11.42 -7.79
C ARG A 145 -14.18 10.52 -8.78
N THR A 146 -14.57 9.32 -8.37
CA THR A 146 -15.44 8.47 -9.18
C THR A 146 -16.84 9.08 -9.26
N LYS A 147 -17.39 9.11 -10.48
CA LYS A 147 -18.80 9.44 -10.72
C LYS A 147 -19.69 8.32 -10.19
#